data_eb1c60ac6c57bf96916898bbdf23f070
#
_entry.id   eb1c60ac6c57bf96916898bbdf23f070
#
_cell.length_a   1.000
_cell.length_b   1.000
_cell.length_c   1.000
_cell.angle_alpha   90.00
_cell.angle_beta   90.00
_cell.angle_gamma   90.00
#
_symmetry.space_group_name_H-M   'P 1'
#
loop_
_entity.id
_entity.type
_entity.pdbx_description
1 polymer ?
#
loop_
_entity_poly.entity_id
_entity_poly.type
_entity_poly.pdbx_seq_one_letter_code
_entity_poly.pdbx_strand_id
1 'polypeptide(L)'
;MNIKILTPEFVVFEGEVKSVLLPGNAGEFHIMKNHAAIVSSLGFGKIRLYTNEISEPYAKYFTKENEKDSVFSYAIKSGVVEFNHEKGIILAD
;
A
#
# COMPACT_ATOMS: atom_id res chain seq x y z
N MET A 1 -2.40 -9.53 6.01
CA MET A 1 -2.60 -9.57 4.54
C MET A 1 -1.30 -9.38 3.80
N ASN A 2 -1.18 -9.97 2.66
CA ASN A 2 0.02 -9.85 1.84
C ASN A 2 -0.18 -8.77 0.78
N ILE A 3 0.73 -7.81 0.71
CA ILE A 3 0.64 -6.69 -0.22
C ILE A 3 1.88 -6.65 -1.08
N LYS A 4 1.68 -6.42 -2.38
CA LYS A 4 2.74 -6.24 -3.34
C LYS A 4 2.51 -4.92 -4.07
N ILE A 5 3.51 -4.05 -4.06
CA ILE A 5 3.44 -2.74 -4.73
C ILE A 5 4.50 -2.73 -5.82
N LEU A 6 4.06 -2.51 -7.06
CA LEU A 6 4.93 -2.55 -8.24
C LEU A 6 4.88 -1.22 -8.97
N THR A 7 6.03 -0.79 -9.48
CA THR A 7 6.11 0.23 -10.53
C THR A 7 6.63 -0.46 -11.79
N PRO A 8 6.61 0.22 -12.96
CA PRO A 8 7.18 -0.37 -14.16
C PRO A 8 8.66 -0.75 -14.02
N GLU A 9 9.37 -0.16 -13.08
CA GLU A 9 10.82 -0.29 -12.98
C GLU A 9 11.28 -1.20 -11.85
N PHE A 10 10.50 -1.32 -10.77
CA PHE A 10 10.96 -2.09 -9.62
C PHE A 10 9.82 -2.47 -8.69
N VAL A 11 10.11 -3.41 -7.80
CA VAL A 11 9.19 -3.80 -6.72
C VAL A 11 9.41 -2.83 -5.55
N VAL A 12 8.38 -2.04 -5.24
CA VAL A 12 8.45 -1.08 -4.13
C VAL A 12 8.33 -1.81 -2.79
N PHE A 13 7.46 -2.82 -2.74
CA PHE A 13 7.23 -3.56 -1.51
C PHE A 13 6.59 -4.91 -1.81
N GLU A 14 6.93 -5.89 -1.00
CA GLU A 14 6.24 -7.17 -0.98
C GLU A 14 6.37 -7.74 0.43
N GLY A 15 5.24 -8.03 1.06
CA GLY A 15 5.27 -8.60 2.39
C GLY A 15 3.93 -8.51 3.11
N GLU A 16 3.95 -8.94 4.37
CA GLU A 16 2.76 -8.92 5.22
C GLU A 16 2.60 -7.55 5.88
N VAL A 17 1.36 -7.07 5.91
CA VAL A 17 1.00 -5.86 6.64
C VAL A 17 -0.30 -6.09 7.37
N LYS A 18 -0.59 -5.25 8.34
CA LYS A 18 -1.85 -5.34 9.10
C LYS A 18 -3.00 -4.78 8.28
N SER A 19 -2.78 -3.68 7.60
CA SER A 19 -3.78 -3.03 6.76
C SER A 19 -3.10 -2.03 5.84
N VAL A 20 -3.85 -1.53 4.86
CA VAL A 20 -3.35 -0.54 3.92
C VAL A 20 -4.41 0.53 3.66
N LEU A 21 -3.99 1.80 3.71
CA LEU A 21 -4.82 2.95 3.39
C LEU A 21 -4.41 3.46 2.02
N LEU A 22 -5.36 3.59 1.11
CA LEU A 22 -5.09 3.88 -0.29
C LEU A 22 -5.75 5.18 -0.75
N PRO A 23 -5.09 5.94 -1.65
CA PRO A 23 -5.66 7.18 -2.19
C PRO A 23 -6.55 6.88 -3.39
N GLY A 24 -7.78 6.43 -3.14
CA GLY A 24 -8.74 6.19 -4.22
C GLY A 24 -9.11 7.47 -4.94
N ASN A 25 -9.57 7.36 -6.21
CA ASN A 25 -9.99 8.52 -6.97
C ASN A 25 -11.19 9.22 -6.35
N ALA A 26 -12.05 8.49 -5.66
CA ALA A 26 -13.22 9.04 -4.99
C ALA A 26 -12.97 9.32 -3.51
N GLY A 27 -11.73 9.24 -3.05
CA GLY A 27 -11.35 9.45 -1.67
C GLY A 27 -10.56 8.29 -1.11
N GLU A 28 -9.93 8.50 0.04
CA GLU A 28 -9.16 7.46 0.69
C GLU A 28 -10.06 6.32 1.16
N PHE A 29 -9.54 5.10 1.10
CA PHE A 29 -10.21 3.95 1.67
C PHE A 29 -9.21 3.00 2.28
N HIS A 30 -9.65 2.27 3.31
CA HIS A 30 -8.79 1.42 4.12
C HIS A 30 -9.14 -0.05 3.89
N ILE A 31 -8.16 -0.83 3.45
CA ILE A 31 -8.32 -2.28 3.31
C ILE A 31 -7.79 -2.92 4.59
N MET A 32 -8.72 -3.47 5.37
CA MET A 32 -8.40 -4.15 6.62
C MET A 32 -8.68 -5.65 6.47
N LYS A 33 -8.31 -6.41 7.49
CA LYS A 33 -8.54 -7.85 7.51
C LYS A 33 -10.00 -8.17 7.17
N ASN A 34 -10.19 -9.19 6.35
CA ASN A 34 -11.51 -9.65 5.90
C ASN A 34 -12.25 -8.69 4.98
N HIS A 35 -11.53 -7.73 4.41
CA HIS A 35 -12.12 -6.82 3.42
C HIS A 35 -12.60 -7.62 2.20
N ALA A 36 -13.75 -7.23 1.66
CA ALA A 36 -14.27 -7.84 0.43
C ALA A 36 -13.32 -7.58 -0.74
N ALA A 37 -13.38 -8.44 -1.75
CA ALA A 37 -12.59 -8.27 -2.97
C ALA A 37 -12.91 -6.92 -3.60
N ILE A 38 -11.88 -6.25 -4.12
CA ILE A 38 -12.04 -4.94 -4.72
C ILE A 38 -11.02 -4.74 -5.83
N VAL A 39 -11.44 -4.03 -6.89
CA VAL A 39 -10.56 -3.49 -7.92
C VAL A 39 -10.87 -2.00 -7.98
N SER A 40 -9.87 -1.17 -7.82
CA SER A 40 -10.10 0.28 -7.77
C SER A 40 -8.94 1.06 -8.36
N SER A 41 -9.27 2.16 -9.01
CA SER A 41 -8.27 3.13 -9.47
C SER A 41 -7.79 3.97 -8.29
N LEU A 42 -6.53 4.34 -8.33
CA LEU A 42 -5.91 5.18 -7.32
C LEU A 42 -5.49 6.50 -7.95
N GLY A 43 -5.59 7.56 -7.17
CA GLY A 43 -5.20 8.89 -7.60
C GLY A 43 -3.92 9.36 -6.92
N PHE A 44 -3.68 10.66 -7.04
CA PHE A 44 -2.54 11.30 -6.41
C PHE A 44 -2.66 11.20 -4.89
N GLY A 45 -1.61 10.74 -4.24
CA GLY A 45 -1.60 10.65 -2.79
C GLY A 45 -0.57 9.66 -2.28
N LYS A 46 -0.80 9.13 -1.11
CA LYS A 46 0.12 8.22 -0.45
C LYS A 46 -0.54 6.89 -0.17
N ILE A 47 0.19 5.81 -0.48
CA ILE A 47 -0.14 4.48 0.02
C ILE A 47 0.43 4.42 1.43
N ARG A 48 -0.40 4.08 2.42
CA ARG A 48 0.07 3.93 3.79
C ARG A 48 -0.06 2.49 4.24
N LEU A 49 1.09 1.90 4.60
CA LEU A 49 1.15 0.53 5.11
C LEU A 49 1.18 0.56 6.63
N TYR A 50 0.26 -0.17 7.25
CA TYR A 50 0.21 -0.34 8.70
C TYR A 50 0.92 -1.63 9.04
N THR A 51 2.15 -1.52 9.52
CA THR A 51 3.01 -2.66 9.83
C THR A 51 4.07 -2.21 10.83
N ASN A 52 4.62 -3.15 11.60
CA ASN A 52 5.60 -2.79 12.63
C ASN A 52 6.86 -2.18 12.05
N GLU A 53 7.33 -2.72 10.93
CA GLU A 53 8.53 -2.21 10.28
C GLU A 53 8.53 -2.66 8.81
N ILE A 54 9.35 -1.99 8.00
CA ILE A 54 9.57 -2.39 6.62
C ILE A 54 11.03 -2.82 6.51
N SER A 55 11.24 -4.07 6.10
CA SER A 55 12.58 -4.63 5.98
C SER A 55 13.24 -4.21 4.66
N GLU A 56 14.55 -4.44 4.60
CA GLU A 56 15.27 -4.29 3.35
C GLU A 56 14.86 -5.38 2.36
N PRO A 57 14.86 -5.09 1.05
CA PRO A 57 15.36 -3.87 0.42
C PRO A 57 14.32 -2.74 0.30
N TYR A 58 13.16 -2.88 0.89
CA TYR A 58 12.02 -1.98 0.64
C TYR A 58 12.02 -0.72 1.52
N ALA A 59 12.65 -0.77 2.67
CA ALA A 59 12.60 0.32 3.65
C ALA A 59 13.00 1.68 3.05
N LYS A 60 13.94 1.69 2.13
CA LYS A 60 14.44 2.93 1.52
C LYS A 60 13.40 3.70 0.71
N TYR A 61 12.31 3.03 0.31
CA TYR A 61 11.28 3.69 -0.49
C TYR A 61 10.20 4.35 0.36
N PHE A 62 10.18 4.07 1.67
CA PHE A 62 9.08 4.50 2.52
C PHE A 62 9.51 5.56 3.52
N THR A 63 8.55 6.40 3.87
CA THR A 63 8.69 7.39 4.93
C THR A 63 7.84 6.95 6.10
N LYS A 64 8.46 6.87 7.29
CA LYS A 64 7.70 6.60 8.51
C LYS A 64 6.92 7.86 8.87
N GLU A 65 5.59 7.74 9.02
CA GLU A 65 4.72 8.89 9.19
C GLU A 65 4.95 9.63 10.50
N ASN A 66 5.27 8.90 11.57
CA ASN A 66 5.66 9.51 12.85
C ASN A 66 6.39 8.50 13.71
N GLU A 67 6.92 8.98 14.85
CA GLU A 67 7.73 8.13 15.73
C GLU A 67 6.92 7.08 16.48
N LYS A 68 5.64 7.35 16.70
CA LYS A 68 4.80 6.50 17.56
C LYS A 68 4.05 5.41 16.81
N ASP A 69 3.60 5.73 15.61
CA ASP A 69 2.73 4.82 14.86
C ASP A 69 3.53 3.99 13.86
N SER A 70 3.09 2.76 13.71
CA SER A 70 3.68 1.84 12.75
C SER A 70 3.02 2.03 11.39
N VAL A 71 3.20 3.21 10.82
CA VAL A 71 2.63 3.61 9.53
C VAL A 71 3.73 4.14 8.62
N PHE A 72 3.83 3.54 7.44
CA PHE A 72 4.84 3.89 6.46
C PHE A 72 4.17 4.27 5.15
N SER A 73 4.64 5.34 4.52
CA SER A 73 4.00 5.86 3.33
C SER A 73 4.89 5.86 2.10
N TYR A 74 4.25 5.76 0.93
CA TYR A 74 4.89 5.83 -0.37
C TYR A 74 3.99 6.67 -1.28
N ALA A 75 4.52 7.76 -1.82
CA ALA A 75 3.74 8.68 -2.65
C ALA A 75 3.59 8.15 -4.07
N ILE A 76 2.38 8.26 -4.62
CA ILE A 76 2.09 7.88 -5.99
C ILE A 76 1.31 8.99 -6.69
N LYS A 77 1.33 9.00 -8.02
CA LYS A 77 0.53 9.91 -8.83
C LYS A 77 -0.76 9.25 -9.28
N SER A 78 -0.71 7.98 -9.57
CA SER A 78 -1.86 7.20 -10.00
C SER A 78 -1.54 5.72 -9.85
N GLY A 79 -2.55 4.90 -9.98
CA GLY A 79 -2.35 3.47 -9.90
C GLY A 79 -3.66 2.71 -9.93
N VAL A 80 -3.56 1.43 -9.66
CA VAL A 80 -4.71 0.54 -9.55
C VAL A 80 -4.40 -0.50 -8.48
N VAL A 81 -5.41 -0.88 -7.73
CA VAL A 81 -5.30 -1.95 -6.75
C VAL A 81 -6.27 -3.06 -7.07
N GLU A 82 -5.80 -4.30 -6.90
CA GLU A 82 -6.65 -5.48 -6.92
C GLU A 82 -6.41 -6.22 -5.61
N PHE A 83 -7.46 -6.45 -4.86
CA PHE A 83 -7.37 -7.15 -3.57
C PHE A 83 -8.38 -8.29 -3.53
N ASN A 84 -7.92 -9.46 -3.13
CA ASN A 84 -8.76 -10.64 -3.04
C ASN A 84 -8.09 -11.69 -2.15
N HIS A 85 -8.86 -12.34 -1.29
CA HIS A 85 -8.35 -13.42 -0.43
C HIS A 85 -7.10 -13.03 0.36
N GLU A 86 -7.15 -11.88 1.04
CA GLU A 86 -6.07 -11.37 1.88
C GLU A 86 -4.77 -11.09 1.10
N LYS A 87 -4.86 -10.94 -0.22
CA LYS A 87 -3.73 -10.59 -1.09
C LYS A 87 -4.08 -9.37 -1.92
N GLY A 88 -3.20 -8.38 -1.90
CA GLY A 88 -3.38 -7.17 -2.70
C GLY A 88 -2.19 -6.91 -3.59
N ILE A 89 -2.47 -6.51 -4.82
CA ILE A 89 -1.46 -6.08 -5.77
C ILE A 89 -1.79 -4.64 -6.13
N ILE A 90 -0.80 -3.77 -5.97
CA ILE A 90 -0.92 -2.36 -6.30
C ILE A 90 0.06 -2.06 -7.41
N LEU A 91 -0.46 -1.59 -8.54
CA LEU A 91 0.36 -1.14 -9.65
C LEU A 91 0.36 0.37 -9.64
N ALA A 92 1.53 0.97 -9.45
CA ALA A 92 1.68 2.42 -9.37
C ALA A 92 2.57 2.91 -10.51
N ASP A 93 2.47 4.18 -10.77
CA ASP A 93 3.29 4.83 -11.81
C ASP A 93 4.72 5.11 -11.36
#